data_3d0a8e143162c1f8994be1c82d1bafca
#
_entry.id   3d0a8e143162c1f8994be1c82d1bafca
#
_cell.length_a   1.000
_cell.length_b   1.000
_cell.length_c   1.000
_cell.angle_alpha   90.00
_cell.angle_beta   90.00
_cell.angle_gamma   90.00
#
_symmetry.space_group_name_H-M   'P 1'
#
loop_
_entity.id
_entity.type
_entity.pdbx_description
1 polymer ?
#
loop_
_entity_poly.entity_id
_entity_poly.type
_entity_poly.pdbx_seq_one_letter_code
_entity_poly.pdbx_strand_id
1 'polypeptide(L)'
;MEKLSKNIDINMNYLSKLLCINKNFDLITRVIELKGHKAAIYCIDGFVKSDTLEKLLEFMFKKTDSFKQPEDFPTDASSFLTLLLPYCEIKLEANFAPAVTSLLKGMSLLIINGYDQLFIIDCRSYPARSISEPDKDKTMRGSRDGFVETLVCNTALIRRR
;
A
#
# COMPACT_ATOMS: atom_id res chain seq x y z
N MET A 1 -22.19 -3.06 5.96
CA MET A 1 -21.58 -1.78 6.38
C MET A 1 -20.81 -1.24 5.18
N GLU A 2 -21.11 -0.03 4.71
CA GLU A 2 -20.45 0.52 3.51
C GLU A 2 -19.29 1.44 3.86
N LYS A 3 -19.39 2.16 5.01
CA LYS A 3 -18.41 3.16 5.47
C LYS A 3 -17.59 2.66 6.65
N LEU A 4 -16.39 3.19 6.77
CA LEU A 4 -15.53 2.93 7.91
C LEU A 4 -16.08 3.56 9.20
N SER A 5 -15.85 2.86 10.31
CA SER A 5 -16.08 3.36 11.67
C SER A 5 -14.77 3.92 12.25
N LYS A 6 -14.86 4.84 13.18
CA LYS A 6 -13.71 5.27 13.98
C LYS A 6 -13.16 4.16 14.88
N ASN A 7 -13.95 3.13 15.17
CA ASN A 7 -13.52 1.98 15.96
C ASN A 7 -12.88 0.93 15.03
N ILE A 8 -11.58 0.72 15.20
CA ILE A 8 -10.79 -0.20 14.38
C ILE A 8 -11.26 -1.66 14.49
N ASP A 9 -11.74 -2.10 15.64
CA ASP A 9 -12.15 -3.50 15.84
C ASP A 9 -13.40 -3.83 15.03
N ILE A 10 -14.30 -2.87 14.86
CA ILE A 10 -15.47 -3.00 13.98
C ILE A 10 -15.00 -3.16 12.53
N ASN A 11 -14.06 -2.32 12.09
CA ASN A 11 -13.52 -2.35 10.74
C ASN A 11 -12.76 -3.66 10.46
N MET A 12 -11.92 -4.10 11.38
CA MET A 12 -11.17 -5.36 11.28
C MET A 12 -12.11 -6.56 11.19
N ASN A 13 -13.14 -6.62 12.03
CA ASN A 13 -14.14 -7.69 12.01
C ASN A 13 -14.90 -7.72 10.68
N TYR A 14 -15.25 -6.55 10.14
CA TYR A 14 -15.92 -6.46 8.85
C TYR A 14 -15.01 -6.94 7.71
N LEU A 15 -13.76 -6.44 7.64
CA LEU A 15 -12.77 -6.87 6.64
C LEU A 15 -12.46 -8.36 6.76
N SER A 16 -12.35 -8.90 7.96
CA SER A 16 -12.08 -10.32 8.19
C SER A 16 -13.16 -11.22 7.59
N LYS A 17 -14.42 -10.83 7.75
CA LYS A 17 -15.56 -11.56 7.16
C LYS A 17 -15.60 -11.39 5.64
N LEU A 18 -15.45 -10.16 5.15
CA LEU A 18 -15.54 -9.83 3.73
C LEU A 18 -14.44 -10.50 2.91
N LEU A 19 -13.22 -10.49 3.43
CA LEU A 19 -12.03 -11.02 2.76
C LEU A 19 -11.76 -12.50 3.10
N CYS A 20 -12.56 -13.11 3.97
CA CYS A 20 -12.34 -14.48 4.44
C CYS A 20 -10.88 -14.73 4.90
N ILE A 21 -10.32 -13.82 5.71
CA ILE A 21 -8.89 -13.76 6.05
C ILE A 21 -8.34 -15.11 6.50
N ASN A 22 -9.10 -15.88 7.29
CA ASN A 22 -8.68 -17.19 7.79
C ASN A 22 -8.68 -18.31 6.73
N LYS A 23 -9.17 -18.03 5.51
CA LYS A 23 -9.26 -18.99 4.40
C LYS A 23 -8.35 -18.64 3.24
N ASN A 24 -7.84 -17.42 3.19
CA ASN A 24 -6.95 -16.92 2.15
C ASN A 24 -5.50 -16.98 2.63
N PHE A 25 -4.67 -17.76 1.95
CA PHE A 25 -3.26 -17.97 2.29
C PHE A 25 -2.37 -16.78 1.92
N ASP A 26 -2.79 -16.00 0.93
CA ASP A 26 -2.04 -14.88 0.34
C ASP A 26 -2.40 -13.52 0.97
N LEU A 27 -3.43 -13.46 1.82
CA LEU A 27 -3.83 -12.23 2.48
C LEU A 27 -3.12 -12.07 3.83
N ILE A 28 -2.13 -11.18 3.85
CA ILE A 28 -1.37 -10.84 5.05
C ILE A 28 -2.08 -9.74 5.82
N THR A 29 -2.29 -9.98 7.12
CA THR A 29 -2.79 -8.97 8.06
C THR A 29 -1.81 -8.82 9.21
N ARG A 30 -1.42 -7.59 9.53
CA ARG A 30 -0.58 -7.26 10.68
C ARG A 30 -1.23 -6.18 11.51
N VAL A 31 -1.41 -6.46 12.80
CA VAL A 31 -1.80 -5.45 13.79
C VAL A 31 -0.54 -4.86 14.39
N ILE A 32 -0.48 -3.56 14.43
CA ILE A 32 0.63 -2.77 14.98
C ILE A 32 0.09 -1.72 15.94
N GLU A 33 0.96 -1.16 16.74
CA GLU A 33 0.63 -0.07 17.65
C GLU A 33 1.54 1.12 17.37
N LEU A 34 0.94 2.29 17.16
CA LEU A 34 1.62 3.54 16.87
C LEU A 34 1.35 4.51 18.03
N LYS A 35 2.28 4.61 18.99
CA LYS A 35 2.14 5.49 20.16
C LYS A 35 0.81 5.34 20.90
N GLY A 36 0.40 4.10 21.18
CA GLY A 36 -0.88 3.80 21.84
C GLY A 36 -2.09 3.74 20.91
N HIS A 37 -1.94 4.07 19.63
CA HIS A 37 -3.00 3.94 18.63
C HIS A 37 -2.88 2.60 17.90
N LYS A 38 -3.90 1.75 18.06
CA LYS A 38 -3.99 0.48 17.34
C LYS A 38 -4.16 0.74 15.86
N ALA A 39 -3.37 0.05 15.04
CA ALA A 39 -3.46 0.10 13.58
C ALA A 39 -3.38 -1.29 12.99
N ALA A 40 -3.89 -1.48 11.77
CA ALA A 40 -3.80 -2.76 11.06
C ALA A 40 -3.47 -2.54 9.59
N ILE A 41 -2.57 -3.36 9.08
CA ILE A 41 -2.13 -3.38 7.70
C ILE A 41 -2.64 -4.64 7.03
N TYR A 42 -3.15 -4.48 5.80
CA TYR A 42 -3.58 -5.57 4.94
C TYR A 42 -2.82 -5.48 3.62
N CYS A 43 -2.28 -6.59 3.17
CA CYS A 43 -1.63 -6.68 1.86
C CYS A 43 -1.76 -8.11 1.30
N ILE A 44 -1.55 -8.24 -0.02
CA ILE A 44 -1.53 -9.53 -0.71
C ILE A 44 -0.07 -9.93 -0.93
N ASP A 45 0.28 -11.14 -0.50
CA ASP A 45 1.60 -11.71 -0.69
C ASP A 45 1.92 -11.83 -2.20
N GLY A 46 3.17 -11.55 -2.55
CA GLY A 46 3.63 -11.55 -3.95
C GLY A 46 3.28 -10.29 -4.76
N PHE A 47 2.41 -9.39 -4.26
CA PHE A 47 2.10 -8.12 -4.93
C PHE A 47 2.72 -6.90 -4.25
N VAL A 48 3.26 -7.06 -3.06
CA VAL A 48 3.83 -5.97 -2.28
C VAL A 48 5.35 -5.96 -2.39
N LYS A 49 5.92 -4.80 -2.66
CA LYS A 49 7.36 -4.56 -2.55
C LYS A 49 7.72 -4.40 -1.08
N SER A 50 8.19 -5.49 -0.47
CA SER A 50 8.47 -5.57 0.97
C SER A 50 9.37 -4.44 1.46
N ASP A 51 10.46 -4.14 0.74
CA ASP A 51 11.41 -3.07 1.10
C ASP A 51 10.74 -1.68 1.19
N THR A 52 9.76 -1.41 0.33
CA THR A 52 9.04 -0.12 0.33
C THR A 52 8.12 -0.02 1.54
N LEU A 53 7.37 -1.10 1.81
CA LEU A 53 6.47 -1.16 2.95
C LEU A 53 7.25 -1.12 4.28
N GLU A 54 8.36 -1.85 4.36
CA GLU A 54 9.23 -1.86 5.55
C GLU A 54 9.78 -0.47 5.86
N LYS A 55 10.34 0.23 4.86
CA LYS A 55 10.85 1.60 5.03
C LYS A 55 9.76 2.59 5.45
N LEU A 56 8.54 2.42 4.90
CA LEU A 56 7.41 3.25 5.28
C LEU A 56 7.04 3.04 6.74
N LEU A 57 6.95 1.78 7.17
CA LEU A 57 6.68 1.42 8.57
C LEU A 57 7.78 1.92 9.51
N GLU A 58 9.04 1.72 9.14
CA GLU A 58 10.18 2.21 9.91
C GLU A 58 10.13 3.72 10.12
N PHE A 59 9.82 4.47 9.05
CA PHE A 59 9.64 5.92 9.14
C PHE A 59 8.48 6.29 10.08
N MET A 60 7.33 5.62 9.94
CA MET A 60 6.17 5.85 10.80
C MET A 60 6.50 5.61 12.27
N PHE A 61 7.14 4.49 12.59
CA PHE A 61 7.54 4.18 13.97
C PHE A 61 8.52 5.21 14.52
N LYS A 62 9.60 5.51 13.80
CA LYS A 62 10.60 6.52 14.23
C LYS A 62 9.96 7.89 14.46
N LYS A 63 9.04 8.28 13.60
CA LYS A 63 8.38 9.58 13.69
C LYS A 63 7.41 9.61 14.87
N THR A 64 6.59 8.58 15.06
CA THR A 64 5.65 8.50 16.20
C THR A 64 6.39 8.39 17.53
N ASP A 65 7.52 7.69 17.59
CA ASP A 65 8.35 7.62 18.80
C ASP A 65 8.93 8.99 19.19
N SER A 66 9.13 9.89 18.23
CA SER A 66 9.61 11.25 18.48
C SER A 66 8.56 12.18 19.13
N PHE A 67 7.30 11.80 19.14
CA PHE A 67 6.23 12.56 19.77
C PHE A 67 6.40 12.56 21.30
N LYS A 68 6.37 13.74 21.92
CA LYS A 68 6.56 13.90 23.36
C LYS A 68 5.28 13.70 24.14
N GLN A 69 4.16 14.13 23.55
CA GLN A 69 2.85 14.09 24.18
C GLN A 69 1.84 13.32 23.30
N PRO A 70 0.79 12.73 23.89
CA PRO A 70 -0.25 12.06 23.13
C PRO A 70 -0.95 12.97 22.10
N GLU A 71 -1.03 14.27 22.40
CA GLU A 71 -1.63 15.29 21.54
C GLU A 71 -0.82 15.59 20.28
N ASP A 72 0.45 15.18 20.23
CA ASP A 72 1.29 15.29 19.02
C ASP A 72 0.85 14.32 17.91
N PHE A 73 0.06 13.29 18.26
CA PHE A 73 -0.47 12.35 17.30
C PHE A 73 -1.58 13.00 16.47
N PRO A 74 -1.53 12.88 15.13
CA PRO A 74 -2.50 13.51 14.25
C PRO A 74 -3.95 13.14 14.59
N THR A 75 -4.83 14.12 14.66
CA THR A 75 -6.25 13.95 15.04
C THR A 75 -7.11 13.42 13.90
N ASP A 76 -6.65 13.56 12.67
CA ASP A 76 -7.37 13.15 11.44
C ASP A 76 -6.46 12.48 10.43
N ALA A 77 -7.07 11.76 9.48
CA ALA A 77 -6.35 11.00 8.47
C ALA A 77 -5.51 11.86 7.51
N SER A 78 -5.97 13.08 7.19
CA SER A 78 -5.23 13.98 6.29
C SER A 78 -3.95 14.50 6.94
N SER A 79 -4.02 14.88 8.20
CA SER A 79 -2.85 15.30 8.99
C SER A 79 -1.87 14.14 9.17
N PHE A 80 -2.39 12.92 9.42
CA PHE A 80 -1.58 11.71 9.49
C PHE A 80 -0.85 11.44 8.17
N LEU A 81 -1.56 11.52 7.03
CA LEU A 81 -0.98 11.36 5.70
C LEU A 81 0.20 12.31 5.50
N THR A 82 -0.01 13.59 5.79
CA THR A 82 1.01 14.63 5.56
C THR A 82 2.24 14.46 6.44
N LEU A 83 2.06 14.04 7.69
CA LEU A 83 3.13 13.99 8.69
C LEU A 83 3.89 12.67 8.70
N LEU A 84 3.19 11.55 8.48
CA LEU A 84 3.71 10.21 8.73
C LEU A 84 3.84 9.35 7.47
N LEU A 85 3.35 9.81 6.33
CA LEU A 85 3.38 9.08 5.07
C LEU A 85 3.91 9.94 3.91
N PRO A 86 5.17 10.45 4.00
CA PRO A 86 5.68 11.45 3.05
C PRO A 86 6.06 10.86 1.69
N TYR A 87 6.11 9.55 1.56
CA TYR A 87 6.54 8.82 0.37
C TYR A 87 5.52 7.76 -0.01
N CYS A 88 5.36 7.48 -1.26
CA CYS A 88 4.37 6.65 -1.93
C CYS A 88 3.12 7.40 -2.39
N GLU A 89 2.48 6.84 -3.38
CA GLU A 89 1.15 7.27 -3.79
C GLU A 89 0.13 6.72 -2.78
N ILE A 90 -0.53 7.62 -2.06
CA ILE A 90 -1.47 7.26 -1.00
C ILE A 90 -2.78 7.98 -1.21
N LYS A 91 -3.87 7.21 -1.14
CA LYS A 91 -5.24 7.72 -1.25
C LYS A 91 -5.98 7.46 0.06
N LEU A 92 -6.73 8.46 0.52
CA LEU A 92 -7.70 8.29 1.61
C LEU A 92 -9.03 7.77 1.05
N GLU A 93 -9.62 6.81 1.74
CA GLU A 93 -10.91 6.22 1.36
C GLU A 93 -11.75 5.95 2.60
N ALA A 94 -13.04 6.35 2.55
CA ALA A 94 -14.00 6.15 3.64
C ALA A 94 -14.89 4.91 3.46
N ASN A 95 -14.86 4.29 2.27
CA ASN A 95 -15.74 3.18 1.92
C ASN A 95 -14.95 1.88 1.74
N PHE A 96 -15.53 0.77 2.19
CA PHE A 96 -14.88 -0.53 2.08
C PHE A 96 -14.81 -1.07 0.65
N ALA A 97 -15.83 -0.88 -0.18
CA ALA A 97 -15.87 -1.47 -1.52
C ALA A 97 -14.69 -1.02 -2.41
N PRO A 98 -14.40 0.30 -2.59
CA PRO A 98 -13.24 0.75 -3.34
C PRO A 98 -11.93 0.37 -2.66
N ALA A 99 -11.86 0.34 -1.32
CA ALA A 99 -10.68 -0.07 -0.58
C ALA A 99 -10.34 -1.55 -0.85
N VAL A 100 -11.31 -2.44 -0.73
CA VAL A 100 -11.15 -3.87 -1.03
C VAL A 100 -10.78 -4.10 -2.49
N THR A 101 -11.40 -3.38 -3.41
CA THR A 101 -11.02 -3.44 -4.83
C THR A 101 -9.55 -3.06 -5.03
N SER A 102 -9.06 -2.05 -4.33
CA SER A 102 -7.66 -1.62 -4.39
C SER A 102 -6.72 -2.66 -3.78
N LEU A 103 -7.10 -3.25 -2.64
CA LEU A 103 -6.35 -4.35 -2.02
C LEU A 103 -6.22 -5.54 -2.98
N LEU A 104 -7.32 -5.97 -3.60
CA LEU A 104 -7.31 -7.09 -4.55
C LEU A 104 -6.51 -6.79 -5.84
N LYS A 105 -6.27 -5.52 -6.14
CA LYS A 105 -5.31 -5.07 -7.18
C LYS A 105 -3.87 -5.00 -6.68
N GLY A 106 -3.58 -5.44 -5.45
CA GLY A 106 -2.24 -5.53 -4.87
C GLY A 106 -1.78 -4.28 -4.10
N MET A 107 -2.62 -3.27 -3.91
CA MET A 107 -2.31 -2.15 -3.00
C MET A 107 -2.41 -2.60 -1.55
N SER A 108 -1.72 -1.90 -0.65
CA SER A 108 -1.82 -2.16 0.78
C SER A 108 -2.85 -1.23 1.43
N LEU A 109 -3.56 -1.73 2.44
CA LEU A 109 -4.47 -0.91 3.24
C LEU A 109 -3.88 -0.72 4.64
N LEU A 110 -3.98 0.51 5.16
CA LEU A 110 -3.68 0.82 6.55
C LEU A 110 -4.94 1.43 7.18
N ILE A 111 -5.40 0.84 8.27
CA ILE A 111 -6.48 1.39 9.11
C ILE A 111 -5.92 1.72 10.48
N ILE A 112 -6.39 2.82 11.07
CA ILE A 112 -5.93 3.32 12.35
C ILE A 112 -7.15 3.62 13.23
N ASN A 113 -7.06 3.25 14.50
CA ASN A 113 -8.12 3.54 15.45
C ASN A 113 -8.30 5.04 15.63
N GLY A 114 -9.55 5.48 15.63
CA GLY A 114 -9.92 6.89 15.73
C GLY A 114 -10.24 7.56 14.38
N TYR A 115 -9.83 6.99 13.25
CA TYR A 115 -10.10 7.54 11.92
C TYR A 115 -11.26 6.83 11.23
N ASP A 116 -12.06 7.59 10.51
CA ASP A 116 -13.17 7.12 9.67
C ASP A 116 -12.78 6.98 8.18
N GLN A 117 -11.49 7.08 7.91
CA GLN A 117 -10.87 6.86 6.60
C GLN A 117 -9.68 5.91 6.76
N LEU A 118 -9.46 5.08 5.75
CA LEU A 118 -8.27 4.24 5.63
C LEU A 118 -7.33 4.81 4.57
N PHE A 119 -6.09 4.34 4.62
CA PHE A 119 -5.04 4.70 3.68
C PHE A 119 -4.86 3.55 2.68
N ILE A 120 -5.01 3.85 1.40
CA ILE A 120 -4.66 2.95 0.30
C ILE A 120 -3.27 3.33 -0.15
N ILE A 121 -2.30 2.45 0.07
CA ILE A 121 -0.87 2.69 -0.17
C ILE A 121 -0.45 1.91 -1.41
N ASP A 122 0.05 2.60 -2.44
CA ASP A 122 0.58 1.95 -3.62
C ASP A 122 2.06 1.58 -3.43
N CYS A 123 2.29 0.36 -2.95
CA CYS A 123 3.61 -0.26 -2.88
C CYS A 123 3.66 -1.56 -3.71
N ARG A 124 2.92 -1.60 -4.82
CA ARG A 124 2.83 -2.78 -5.69
C ARG A 124 4.13 -3.10 -6.40
N SER A 125 4.39 -4.38 -6.52
CA SER A 125 5.45 -4.91 -7.38
C SER A 125 4.94 -6.19 -8.03
N TYR A 126 4.53 -6.08 -9.29
CA TYR A 126 4.12 -7.27 -10.03
C TYR A 126 5.35 -8.02 -10.55
N PRO A 127 5.32 -9.35 -10.55
CA PRO A 127 6.32 -10.14 -11.27
C PRO A 127 6.34 -9.74 -12.75
N ALA A 128 7.48 -9.32 -13.23
CA ALA A 128 7.68 -8.96 -14.64
C ALA A 128 9.10 -9.31 -15.06
N ARG A 129 9.28 -9.66 -16.33
CA ARG A 129 10.62 -9.83 -16.87
C ARG A 129 11.34 -8.48 -16.96
N SER A 130 12.65 -8.51 -16.86
CA SER A 130 13.48 -7.33 -17.12
C SER A 130 13.44 -6.94 -18.61
N ILE A 131 13.67 -5.64 -18.84
CA ILE A 131 13.81 -5.11 -20.21
C ILE A 131 14.99 -5.79 -20.88
N SER A 132 14.74 -6.45 -22.02
CA SER A 132 15.76 -7.15 -22.80
C SER A 132 15.45 -7.05 -24.31
N GLU A 133 16.45 -7.31 -25.14
CA GLU A 133 16.27 -7.41 -26.58
C GLU A 133 15.40 -8.63 -26.92
N PRO A 134 14.39 -8.50 -27.82
CA PRO A 134 13.59 -9.63 -28.26
C PRO A 134 14.45 -10.68 -29.01
N ASP A 135 14.27 -11.94 -28.68
CA ASP A 135 15.08 -13.03 -29.30
C ASP A 135 14.86 -13.18 -30.81
N LYS A 136 13.64 -12.88 -31.28
CA LYS A 136 13.24 -13.08 -32.68
C LYS A 136 13.44 -11.85 -33.57
N ASP A 137 13.48 -10.65 -32.98
CA ASP A 137 13.57 -9.36 -33.68
C ASP A 137 14.77 -8.54 -33.17
N LYS A 138 15.98 -9.08 -33.33
CA LYS A 138 17.23 -8.41 -32.93
C LYS A 138 17.55 -7.27 -33.87
N THR A 139 17.80 -6.09 -33.28
CA THR A 139 18.18 -4.89 -34.03
C THR A 139 19.68 -4.93 -34.38
N MET A 140 20.02 -4.82 -35.67
CA MET A 140 21.43 -4.72 -36.11
C MET A 140 22.09 -3.40 -35.71
N ARG A 141 21.32 -2.33 -35.59
CA ARG A 141 21.74 -0.98 -35.12
C ARG A 141 20.63 -0.29 -34.34
N GLY A 142 20.95 0.36 -33.24
CA GLY A 142 20.00 1.13 -32.43
C GLY A 142 19.75 0.54 -31.05
N SER A 143 18.66 0.94 -30.43
CA SER A 143 18.30 0.48 -29.10
C SER A 143 17.85 -0.99 -29.12
N ARG A 144 18.39 -1.74 -28.17
CA ARG A 144 18.11 -3.17 -28.00
C ARG A 144 17.06 -3.47 -26.93
N ASP A 145 16.35 -2.44 -26.46
CA ASP A 145 15.33 -2.57 -25.42
C ASP A 145 13.98 -2.94 -26.06
N GLY A 146 13.43 -4.08 -25.71
CA GLY A 146 12.07 -4.51 -26.07
C GLY A 146 11.05 -4.10 -25.01
N PHE A 147 9.79 -3.99 -25.42
CA PHE A 147 8.69 -3.78 -24.47
C PHE A 147 8.45 -5.02 -23.61
N VAL A 148 8.04 -4.76 -22.38
CA VAL A 148 7.69 -5.79 -21.39
C VAL A 148 6.21 -5.65 -21.00
N GLU A 149 5.71 -6.55 -20.17
CA GLU A 149 4.31 -6.59 -19.76
C GLU A 149 3.90 -5.36 -18.92
N THR A 150 4.87 -4.70 -18.29
CA THR A 150 4.64 -3.55 -17.41
C THR A 150 4.56 -2.26 -18.21
N LEU A 151 3.37 -1.69 -18.33
CA LEU A 151 3.11 -0.45 -19.08
C LEU A 151 4.01 0.72 -18.66
N VAL A 152 4.22 0.91 -17.34
CA VAL A 152 5.05 2.00 -16.81
C VAL A 152 6.51 1.88 -17.29
N CYS A 153 7.05 0.67 -17.36
CA CYS A 153 8.39 0.43 -17.93
C CYS A 153 8.45 0.83 -19.40
N ASN A 154 7.43 0.46 -20.17
CA ASN A 154 7.36 0.80 -21.60
C ASN A 154 7.23 2.31 -21.84
N THR A 155 6.42 3.00 -21.05
CA THR A 155 6.32 4.48 -21.11
C THR A 155 7.63 5.16 -20.73
N ALA A 156 8.35 4.63 -19.74
CA ALA A 156 9.68 5.14 -19.38
C ALA A 156 10.70 4.95 -20.51
N LEU A 157 10.67 3.82 -21.22
CA LEU A 157 11.50 3.59 -22.42
C LEU A 157 11.21 4.62 -23.51
N ILE A 158 9.93 4.91 -23.79
CA ILE A 158 9.52 5.91 -24.80
C ILE A 158 9.99 7.30 -24.39
N ARG A 159 9.82 7.67 -23.11
CA ARG A 159 10.24 9.01 -22.63
C ARG A 159 11.75 9.24 -22.65
N ARG A 160 12.53 8.18 -22.53
CA ARG A 160 14.00 8.24 -22.60
C ARG A 160 14.53 8.50 -24.02
N ARG A 161 13.75 8.21 -25.03
CA ARG A 161 14.10 8.38 -26.46
C ARG A 161 13.60 9.69 -27.01
#